data_e2913f1c31b915dbd90e8470ecd9577f
#
_entry.id   e2913f1c31b915dbd90e8470ecd9577f
#
_cell.length_a   1.000
_cell.length_b   1.000
_cell.length_c   1.000
_cell.angle_alpha   90.00
_cell.angle_beta   90.00
_cell.angle_gamma   90.00
#
_symmetry.space_group_name_H-M   'P 1'
#
loop_
_entity.id
_entity.type
_entity.pdbx_description
1 polymer ?
#
loop_
_entity_poly.entity_id
_entity_poly.type
_entity_poly.pdbx_seq_one_letter_code
_entity_poly.pdbx_strand_id
1 'polypeptide(L)'
;MESIEYLGRQLPLLGRYDTVVVGGGAGAAAGIRCAIDGQKVLLVEKGAFLGGTAYRALVCPMMPTYVEHLDVLHRVEETLNRHGVTTRDGITTMIWFAPDQLSDAFEELYVSNGGRLLYDATLVDAVCEDKHIRYIVVMTVNGLQAIAAGNFVDATGDAVLTRMAGVPTSSGDENGDNQVSSLRFIMGGID
;
A
#
# COMPACT_ATOMS: atom_id res chain seq x y z
N MET A 1 -26.91 -0.50 9.59
CA MET A 1 -25.60 -0.33 8.91
C MET A 1 -25.81 0.74 7.86
N GLU A 2 -24.97 1.76 7.82
CA GLU A 2 -25.05 2.81 6.81
C GLU A 2 -24.79 2.20 5.43
N SER A 3 -25.48 2.68 4.39
CA SER A 3 -25.33 2.21 3.01
C SER A 3 -25.28 3.36 2.03
N ILE A 4 -24.74 3.08 0.86
CA ILE A 4 -24.60 4.00 -0.27
C ILE A 4 -25.23 3.36 -1.49
N GLU A 5 -25.98 4.14 -2.29
CA GLU A 5 -26.49 3.68 -3.57
C GLU A 5 -25.37 3.58 -4.62
N TYR A 6 -25.32 2.43 -5.29
CA TYR A 6 -24.35 2.15 -6.36
C TYR A 6 -24.99 1.25 -7.41
N LEU A 7 -25.11 1.72 -8.64
CA LEU A 7 -25.71 1.01 -9.78
C LEU A 7 -27.09 0.37 -9.45
N GLY A 8 -27.96 1.15 -8.77
CA GLY A 8 -29.29 0.71 -8.36
C GLY A 8 -29.33 -0.30 -7.21
N ARG A 9 -28.23 -0.45 -6.47
CA ARG A 9 -28.10 -1.31 -5.28
C ARG A 9 -27.66 -0.52 -4.07
N GLN A 10 -28.03 -1.00 -2.89
CA GLN A 10 -27.52 -0.45 -1.63
C GLN A 10 -26.26 -1.24 -1.23
N LEU A 11 -25.10 -0.60 -1.21
CA LEU A 11 -23.86 -1.17 -0.70
C LEU A 11 -23.66 -0.81 0.77
N PRO A 12 -23.26 -1.76 1.62
CA PRO A 12 -22.82 -1.46 2.97
C PRO A 12 -21.64 -0.48 2.95
N LEU A 13 -21.70 0.58 3.76
CA LEU A 13 -20.59 1.48 3.97
C LEU A 13 -19.73 0.94 5.11
N LEU A 14 -18.49 0.54 4.80
CA LEU A 14 -17.52 0.05 5.79
C LEU A 14 -17.06 1.15 6.76
N GLY A 15 -17.04 2.38 6.30
CA GLY A 15 -16.70 3.51 7.16
C GLY A 15 -16.37 4.78 6.38
N ARG A 16 -16.12 5.84 7.19
CA ARG A 16 -15.65 7.14 6.73
C ARG A 16 -14.31 7.43 7.38
N TYR A 17 -13.36 7.88 6.58
CA TYR A 17 -11.97 8.11 6.97
C TYR A 17 -11.53 9.51 6.56
N ASP A 18 -10.46 10.01 7.18
CA ASP A 18 -9.80 11.23 6.72
C ASP A 18 -9.02 10.94 5.43
N THR A 19 -8.32 9.79 5.44
CA THR A 19 -7.56 9.31 4.29
C THR A 19 -7.76 7.81 4.08
N VAL A 20 -7.92 7.40 2.84
CA VAL A 20 -7.86 5.99 2.39
C VAL A 20 -6.67 5.83 1.47
N VAL A 21 -5.81 4.88 1.80
CA VAL A 21 -4.66 4.47 0.98
C VAL A 21 -4.99 3.17 0.28
N VAL A 22 -4.86 3.10 -1.03
CA VAL A 22 -5.11 1.89 -1.82
C VAL A 22 -3.80 1.33 -2.33
N GLY A 23 -3.45 0.11 -1.87
CA GLY A 23 -2.19 -0.57 -2.17
C GLY A 23 -1.18 -0.48 -1.02
N GLY A 24 -0.73 -1.64 -0.55
CA GLY A 24 0.14 -1.80 0.63
C GLY A 24 1.65 -1.83 0.33
N GLY A 25 2.07 -1.47 -0.90
CA GLY A 25 3.50 -1.28 -1.22
C GLY A 25 4.01 0.05 -0.68
N ALA A 26 4.21 1.03 -1.55
CA ALA A 26 4.55 2.40 -1.16
C ALA A 26 3.48 3.02 -0.23
N GLY A 27 2.23 2.57 -0.36
CA GLY A 27 1.11 2.97 0.49
C GLY A 27 1.29 2.64 1.97
N ALA A 28 2.09 1.63 2.32
CA ALA A 28 2.40 1.35 3.71
C ALA A 28 3.07 2.56 4.38
N ALA A 29 4.08 3.15 3.74
CA ALA A 29 4.76 4.33 4.25
C ALA A 29 3.82 5.56 4.33
N ALA A 30 2.99 5.77 3.30
CA ALA A 30 2.00 6.84 3.30
C ALA A 30 0.97 6.66 4.44
N GLY A 31 0.47 5.43 4.62
CA GLY A 31 -0.47 5.11 5.70
C GLY A 31 0.14 5.31 7.08
N ILE A 32 1.38 4.83 7.29
CA ILE A 32 2.11 5.02 8.55
C ILE A 32 2.23 6.53 8.85
N ARG A 33 2.60 7.34 7.86
CA ARG A 33 2.71 8.79 8.07
C ARG A 33 1.38 9.41 8.48
N CYS A 34 0.29 9.06 7.77
CA CYS A 34 -1.05 9.53 8.12
C CYS A 34 -1.47 9.09 9.53
N ALA A 35 -1.17 7.86 9.93
CA ALA A 35 -1.47 7.34 11.26
C ALA A 35 -0.69 8.08 12.35
N ILE A 36 0.61 8.34 12.15
CA ILE A 36 1.45 9.13 13.06
C ILE A 36 0.89 10.55 13.22
N ASP A 37 0.35 11.14 12.15
CA ASP A 37 -0.28 12.48 12.19
C ASP A 37 -1.67 12.47 12.83
N GLY A 38 -2.12 11.33 13.37
CA GLY A 38 -3.39 11.18 14.08
C GLY A 38 -4.62 11.15 13.16
N GLN A 39 -4.45 10.95 11.86
CA GLN A 39 -5.57 10.82 10.93
C GLN A 39 -6.30 9.49 11.15
N LYS A 40 -7.61 9.50 10.96
CA LYS A 40 -8.40 8.27 10.82
C LYS A 40 -8.15 7.69 9.44
N VAL A 41 -7.16 6.79 9.35
CA VAL A 41 -6.69 6.24 8.07
C VAL A 41 -7.03 4.77 7.92
N LEU A 42 -7.42 4.38 6.69
CA LEU A 42 -7.59 3.00 6.26
C LEU A 42 -6.65 2.71 5.11
N LEU A 43 -5.91 1.61 5.20
CA LEU A 43 -5.15 1.05 4.09
C LEU A 43 -5.89 -0.19 3.55
N VAL A 44 -6.14 -0.18 2.24
CA VAL A 44 -6.81 -1.26 1.51
C VAL A 44 -5.76 -1.98 0.66
N GLU A 45 -5.58 -3.27 0.89
CA GLU A 45 -4.63 -4.10 0.15
C GLU A 45 -5.33 -5.34 -0.42
N LYS A 46 -5.09 -5.60 -1.70
CA LYS A 46 -5.68 -6.76 -2.42
C LYS A 46 -5.10 -8.11 -2.00
N GLY A 47 -3.95 -8.10 -1.35
CA GLY A 47 -3.30 -9.28 -0.80
C GLY A 47 -3.46 -9.37 0.71
N ALA A 48 -2.74 -10.33 1.29
CA ALA A 48 -2.73 -10.60 2.72
C ALA A 48 -1.49 -10.04 3.43
N PHE A 49 -0.69 -9.18 2.75
CA PHE A 49 0.58 -8.70 3.25
C PHE A 49 0.87 -7.28 2.78
N LEU A 50 1.58 -6.50 3.57
CA LEU A 50 2.19 -5.24 3.16
C LEU A 50 3.55 -5.47 2.49
N GLY A 51 4.10 -4.44 1.82
CA GLY A 51 5.43 -4.47 1.21
C GLY A 51 5.43 -4.52 -0.32
N GLY A 52 4.30 -4.77 -0.97
CA GLY A 52 4.20 -4.75 -2.44
C GLY A 52 5.22 -5.66 -3.11
N THR A 53 6.12 -5.11 -3.95
CA THR A 53 7.15 -5.87 -4.66
C THR A 53 8.19 -6.50 -3.72
N ALA A 54 8.43 -5.91 -2.55
CA ALA A 54 9.34 -6.49 -1.56
C ALA A 54 8.83 -7.87 -1.10
N TYR A 55 7.54 -7.98 -0.87
CA TYR A 55 6.91 -9.25 -0.48
C TYR A 55 6.61 -10.15 -1.69
N ARG A 56 5.87 -9.62 -2.69
CA ARG A 56 5.32 -10.42 -3.78
C ARG A 56 6.36 -10.85 -4.81
N ALA A 57 7.38 -10.01 -5.01
CA ALA A 57 8.43 -10.25 -6.01
C ALA A 57 9.82 -10.47 -5.37
N LEU A 58 9.89 -10.67 -4.04
CA LEU A 58 11.12 -10.95 -3.30
C LEU A 58 12.22 -9.88 -3.52
N VAL A 59 11.81 -8.61 -3.69
CA VAL A 59 12.74 -7.49 -3.83
C VAL A 59 13.12 -7.01 -2.42
N CYS A 60 14.06 -7.73 -1.82
CA CYS A 60 14.41 -7.62 -0.40
C CYS A 60 15.41 -6.52 0.00
N PRO A 61 16.17 -5.87 -0.90
CA PRO A 61 17.00 -4.74 -0.51
C PRO A 61 16.18 -3.44 -0.48
N MET A 62 16.29 -2.70 0.62
CA MET A 62 15.86 -1.32 0.67
C MET A 62 16.99 -0.45 0.16
N MET A 63 16.75 0.19 -0.98
CA MET A 63 17.74 1.02 -1.66
C MET A 63 18.03 2.29 -0.85
N PRO A 64 19.27 2.81 -0.90
CA PRO A 64 19.58 4.12 -0.35
C PRO A 64 18.69 5.19 -0.99
N THR A 65 18.28 6.15 -0.20
CA THR A 65 17.53 7.30 -0.69
C THR A 65 18.31 8.58 -0.41
N TYR A 66 18.16 9.54 -1.29
CA TYR A 66 18.75 10.88 -1.17
C TYR A 66 17.70 11.94 -0.83
N VAL A 67 16.48 11.50 -0.46
CA VAL A 67 15.38 12.37 -0.07
C VAL A 67 15.55 12.78 1.40
N GLU A 68 15.32 14.04 1.70
CA GLU A 68 15.23 14.54 3.08
C GLU A 68 13.92 14.10 3.75
N HIS A 69 13.85 14.17 5.08
CA HIS A 69 12.66 13.83 5.88
C HIS A 69 12.25 12.34 5.85
N LEU A 70 13.18 11.49 6.27
CA LEU A 70 13.06 10.03 6.26
C LEU A 70 12.52 9.42 7.57
N ASP A 71 11.71 10.15 8.34
CA ASP A 71 11.25 9.69 9.65
C ASP A 71 10.53 8.33 9.62
N VAL A 72 9.69 8.08 8.60
CA VAL A 72 9.04 6.78 8.42
C VAL A 72 10.07 5.69 8.12
N LEU A 73 11.05 5.96 7.24
CA LEU A 73 12.11 5.00 6.94
C LEU A 73 12.91 4.64 8.18
N HIS A 74 13.32 5.62 8.99
CA HIS A 74 14.06 5.38 10.23
C HIS A 74 13.25 4.54 11.22
N ARG A 75 11.94 4.79 11.36
CA ARG A 75 11.07 3.99 12.21
C ARG A 75 10.93 2.54 11.72
N VAL A 76 10.84 2.34 10.40
CA VAL A 76 10.83 1.01 9.79
C VAL A 76 12.16 0.30 10.07
N GLU A 77 13.28 0.98 9.87
CA GLU A 77 14.63 0.45 10.14
C GLU A 77 14.80 0.08 11.63
N GLU A 78 14.38 0.95 12.53
CA GLU A 78 14.39 0.67 13.98
C GLU A 78 13.53 -0.54 14.35
N THR A 79 12.36 -0.68 13.72
CA THR A 79 11.45 -1.80 13.97
C THR A 79 12.05 -3.10 13.44
N LEU A 80 12.62 -3.11 12.24
CA LEU A 80 13.34 -4.25 11.70
C LEU A 80 14.52 -4.66 12.61
N ASN A 81 15.30 -3.69 13.09
CA ASN A 81 16.42 -3.95 14.01
C ASN A 81 15.95 -4.58 15.33
N ARG A 82 14.81 -4.15 15.88
CA ARG A 82 14.22 -4.77 17.08
C ARG A 82 13.82 -6.23 16.84
N HIS A 83 13.43 -6.56 15.62
CA HIS A 83 13.15 -7.94 15.21
C HIS A 83 14.39 -8.74 14.86
N GLY A 84 15.60 -8.16 15.00
CA GLY A 84 16.87 -8.85 14.83
C GLY A 84 17.27 -9.12 13.37
N VAL A 85 16.83 -8.32 12.43
CA VAL A 85 16.72 -8.73 11.03
C VAL A 85 17.55 -7.93 10.04
N THR A 86 18.07 -6.77 10.39
CA THR A 86 18.82 -5.98 9.42
C THR A 86 20.26 -6.39 9.30
N THR A 87 20.66 -6.79 8.10
CA THR A 87 22.07 -6.88 7.71
C THR A 87 22.39 -5.72 6.77
N ARG A 88 23.21 -4.79 7.20
CA ARG A 88 23.96 -3.93 6.28
C ARG A 88 25.16 -4.72 5.80
N ASP A 89 25.32 -4.86 4.50
CA ASP A 89 26.39 -5.67 3.91
C ASP A 89 27.79 -5.06 4.02
N GLY A 90 27.92 -3.88 4.59
CA GLY A 90 29.20 -3.17 4.76
C GLY A 90 29.82 -2.62 3.46
N ILE A 91 29.29 -3.00 2.31
CA ILE A 91 29.76 -2.59 0.97
C ILE A 91 28.77 -1.59 0.37
N THR A 92 27.50 -1.89 0.49
CA THR A 92 26.40 -0.99 0.07
C THR A 92 25.72 -0.40 1.29
N THR A 93 25.07 0.73 1.12
CA THR A 93 24.23 1.33 2.18
C THR A 93 22.84 0.73 2.22
N MET A 94 22.62 -0.40 1.54
CA MET A 94 21.34 -1.09 1.48
C MET A 94 21.02 -1.79 2.79
N ILE A 95 19.74 -1.82 3.13
CA ILE A 95 19.20 -2.60 4.24
C ILE A 95 18.56 -3.84 3.64
N TRP A 96 19.06 -5.02 4.04
CA TRP A 96 18.50 -6.29 3.62
C TRP A 96 17.54 -6.83 4.68
N PHE A 97 16.39 -7.34 4.25
CA PHE A 97 15.36 -7.87 5.13
C PHE A 97 14.72 -9.12 4.50
N ALA A 98 14.10 -9.96 5.31
CA ALA A 98 13.19 -10.97 4.80
C ALA A 98 11.80 -10.33 4.50
N PRO A 99 11.12 -10.79 3.44
CA PRO A 99 9.85 -10.17 3.01
C PRO A 99 8.77 -10.10 4.09
N ASP A 100 8.59 -11.18 4.85
CA ASP A 100 7.66 -11.28 5.98
C ASP A 100 7.97 -10.28 7.08
N GLN A 101 9.23 -10.10 7.41
CA GLN A 101 9.68 -9.19 8.46
C GLN A 101 9.44 -7.71 8.10
N LEU A 102 9.55 -7.34 6.81
CA LEU A 102 9.17 -6.00 6.38
C LEU A 102 7.65 -5.80 6.50
N SER A 103 6.86 -6.82 6.13
CA SER A 103 5.40 -6.77 6.27
C SER A 103 5.01 -6.58 7.73
N ASP A 104 5.59 -7.37 8.63
CA ASP A 104 5.34 -7.29 10.08
C ASP A 104 5.73 -5.92 10.65
N ALA A 105 6.88 -5.38 10.23
CA ALA A 105 7.31 -4.05 10.66
C ALA A 105 6.36 -2.93 10.19
N PHE A 106 5.86 -3.01 8.97
CA PHE A 106 4.86 -2.08 8.46
C PHE A 106 3.55 -2.18 9.23
N GLU A 107 3.07 -3.40 9.48
CA GLU A 107 1.84 -3.63 10.23
C GLU A 107 1.96 -3.12 11.67
N GLU A 108 3.06 -3.46 12.36
CA GLU A 108 3.32 -3.00 13.73
C GLU A 108 3.27 -1.46 13.81
N LEU A 109 4.02 -0.78 12.92
CA LEU A 109 4.07 0.67 12.90
C LEU A 109 2.71 1.29 12.56
N TYR A 110 2.00 0.71 11.61
CA TYR A 110 0.73 1.25 11.16
C TYR A 110 -0.36 1.10 12.24
N VAL A 111 -0.51 -0.10 12.78
CA VAL A 111 -1.57 -0.43 13.75
C VAL A 111 -1.30 0.22 15.11
N SER A 112 -0.03 0.23 15.57
CA SER A 112 0.33 0.88 16.84
C SER A 112 0.09 2.40 16.85
N ASN A 113 0.07 3.03 15.68
CA ASN A 113 -0.29 4.45 15.55
C ASN A 113 -1.78 4.67 15.20
N GLY A 114 -2.63 3.65 15.32
CA GLY A 114 -4.08 3.75 15.14
C GLY A 114 -4.59 3.56 13.71
N GLY A 115 -3.72 3.20 12.77
CA GLY A 115 -4.10 2.86 11.40
C GLY A 115 -4.95 1.59 11.34
N ARG A 116 -5.83 1.50 10.35
CA ARG A 116 -6.69 0.33 10.08
C ARG A 116 -6.31 -0.33 8.78
N LEU A 117 -6.22 -1.66 8.78
CA LEU A 117 -5.92 -2.49 7.61
C LEU A 117 -7.16 -3.22 7.13
N LEU A 118 -7.31 -3.28 5.82
CA LEU A 118 -8.29 -4.11 5.13
C LEU A 118 -7.55 -4.93 4.07
N TYR A 119 -7.26 -6.17 4.38
CA TYR A 119 -6.65 -7.14 3.48
C TYR A 119 -7.71 -7.88 2.64
N ASP A 120 -7.25 -8.60 1.62
CA ASP A 120 -8.09 -9.35 0.68
C ASP A 120 -9.24 -8.50 0.12
N ALA A 121 -8.96 -7.22 -0.12
CA ALA A 121 -9.92 -6.24 -0.58
C ALA A 121 -9.47 -5.65 -1.91
N THR A 122 -10.13 -6.05 -2.97
CA THR A 122 -9.83 -5.59 -4.33
C THR A 122 -10.62 -4.34 -4.66
N LEU A 123 -9.93 -3.27 -5.07
CA LEU A 123 -10.57 -2.07 -5.63
C LEU A 123 -11.35 -2.44 -6.90
N VAL A 124 -12.63 -2.09 -6.94
CA VAL A 124 -13.54 -2.39 -8.06
C VAL A 124 -13.91 -1.12 -8.81
N ASP A 125 -14.14 -0.02 -8.10
CA ASP A 125 -14.56 1.23 -8.71
C ASP A 125 -14.22 2.45 -7.85
N ALA A 126 -14.14 3.63 -8.49
CA ALA A 126 -14.04 4.92 -7.85
C ALA A 126 -15.20 5.81 -8.30
N VAL A 127 -16.11 6.12 -7.40
CA VAL A 127 -17.27 6.96 -7.72
C VAL A 127 -16.91 8.43 -7.49
N CYS A 128 -16.91 9.18 -8.60
CA CYS A 128 -16.52 10.57 -8.62
C CYS A 128 -17.70 11.49 -8.88
N GLU A 129 -17.73 12.63 -8.18
CA GLU A 129 -18.63 13.76 -8.43
C GLU A 129 -17.81 15.04 -8.40
N ASP A 130 -18.04 15.94 -9.33
CA ASP A 130 -17.36 17.25 -9.41
C ASP A 130 -15.83 17.14 -9.30
N LYS A 131 -15.23 16.14 -9.96
CA LYS A 131 -13.79 15.84 -9.94
C LYS A 131 -13.24 15.41 -8.56
N HIS A 132 -14.09 15.00 -7.65
CA HIS A 132 -13.72 14.46 -6.35
C HIS A 132 -14.19 13.01 -6.24
N ILE A 133 -13.34 12.14 -5.71
CA ILE A 133 -13.75 10.78 -5.35
C ILE A 133 -14.62 10.88 -4.09
N ARG A 134 -15.88 10.47 -4.20
CA ARG A 134 -16.81 10.44 -3.07
C ARG A 134 -16.63 9.19 -2.22
N TYR A 135 -16.46 8.08 -2.89
CA TYR A 135 -16.17 6.80 -2.26
C TYR A 135 -15.55 5.84 -3.26
N ILE A 136 -14.89 4.84 -2.76
CA ILE A 136 -14.44 3.70 -3.56
C ILE A 136 -15.31 2.49 -3.26
N VAL A 137 -15.40 1.60 -4.23
CA VAL A 137 -16.04 0.29 -4.08
C VAL A 137 -14.97 -0.78 -4.06
N VAL A 138 -15.04 -1.66 -3.06
CA VAL A 138 -14.12 -2.78 -2.90
C VAL A 138 -14.90 -4.09 -2.86
N MET A 139 -14.30 -5.16 -3.41
CA MET A 139 -14.76 -6.53 -3.23
C MET A 139 -14.01 -7.14 -2.05
N THR A 140 -14.76 -7.63 -1.10
CA THR A 140 -14.23 -8.35 0.08
C THR A 140 -14.87 -9.74 0.17
N VAL A 141 -14.49 -10.55 1.14
CA VAL A 141 -15.16 -11.82 1.46
C VAL A 141 -16.66 -11.65 1.72
N ASN A 142 -17.10 -10.48 2.15
CA ASN A 142 -18.50 -10.15 2.41
C ASN A 142 -19.23 -9.54 1.17
N GLY A 143 -18.59 -9.55 0.00
CA GLY A 143 -19.12 -8.97 -1.23
C GLY A 143 -18.71 -7.51 -1.42
N LEU A 144 -19.45 -6.79 -2.27
CA LEU A 144 -19.17 -5.38 -2.56
C LEU A 144 -19.53 -4.49 -1.39
N GLN A 145 -18.60 -3.61 -1.06
CA GLN A 145 -18.73 -2.65 0.03
C GLN A 145 -18.15 -1.30 -0.38
N ALA A 146 -18.71 -0.21 0.16
CA ALA A 146 -18.24 1.14 -0.09
C ALA A 146 -17.34 1.64 1.03
N ILE A 147 -16.37 2.51 0.70
CA ILE A 147 -15.48 3.19 1.65
C ILE A 147 -15.41 4.65 1.24
N ALA A 148 -15.76 5.56 2.16
CA ALA A 148 -15.72 6.99 1.93
C ALA A 148 -14.54 7.64 2.67
N ALA A 149 -13.93 8.67 2.08
CA ALA A 149 -12.88 9.45 2.72
C ALA A 149 -12.84 10.89 2.21
N GLY A 150 -12.16 11.74 2.98
CA GLY A 150 -11.81 13.09 2.55
C GLY A 150 -10.71 13.12 1.50
N ASN A 151 -9.76 12.16 1.61
CA ASN A 151 -8.61 12.04 0.70
C ASN A 151 -8.40 10.57 0.32
N PHE A 152 -7.89 10.37 -0.90
CA PHE A 152 -7.51 9.06 -1.41
C PHE A 152 -6.08 9.09 -1.94
N VAL A 153 -5.29 8.08 -1.58
CA VAL A 153 -3.91 7.91 -2.07
C VAL A 153 -3.88 6.65 -2.92
N ASP A 154 -3.50 6.80 -4.19
CA ASP A 154 -3.26 5.67 -5.09
C ASP A 154 -1.82 5.17 -4.95
N ALA A 155 -1.65 4.02 -4.36
CA ALA A 155 -0.38 3.30 -4.25
C ALA A 155 -0.49 1.88 -4.84
N THR A 156 -1.36 1.70 -5.82
CA THR A 156 -1.67 0.38 -6.41
C THR A 156 -0.54 -0.18 -7.28
N GLY A 157 0.47 0.60 -7.59
CA GLY A 157 1.57 0.24 -8.48
C GLY A 157 1.26 0.46 -9.97
N ASP A 158 0.00 0.25 -10.36
CA ASP A 158 -0.47 0.40 -11.75
C ASP A 158 -1.41 1.59 -11.94
N ALA A 159 -1.44 2.53 -11.00
CA ALA A 159 -2.33 3.70 -11.00
C ALA A 159 -3.83 3.33 -11.20
N VAL A 160 -4.27 2.25 -10.56
CA VAL A 160 -5.62 1.68 -10.77
C VAL A 160 -6.69 2.65 -10.30
N LEU A 161 -6.55 3.21 -9.09
CA LEU A 161 -7.48 4.19 -8.55
C LEU A 161 -7.50 5.47 -9.40
N THR A 162 -6.33 5.94 -9.79
CA THR A 162 -6.13 7.13 -10.63
C THR A 162 -6.87 6.99 -11.96
N ARG A 163 -6.73 5.84 -12.64
CA ARG A 163 -7.44 5.56 -13.89
C ARG A 163 -8.95 5.44 -13.70
N MET A 164 -9.40 4.77 -12.62
CA MET A 164 -10.83 4.68 -12.30
C MET A 164 -11.44 6.05 -12.00
N ALA A 165 -10.66 6.96 -11.42
CA ALA A 165 -11.08 8.34 -11.18
C ALA A 165 -11.06 9.21 -12.45
N GLY A 166 -10.70 8.67 -13.61
CA GLY A 166 -10.67 9.40 -14.88
C GLY A 166 -9.49 10.35 -15.04
N VAL A 167 -8.45 10.22 -14.19
CA VAL A 167 -7.23 11.03 -14.31
C VAL A 167 -6.30 10.41 -15.36
N PRO A 168 -5.76 11.22 -16.30
CA PRO A 168 -4.83 10.72 -17.31
C PRO A 168 -3.59 10.07 -16.70
N THR A 169 -3.19 8.93 -17.26
CA THR A 169 -1.97 8.19 -16.89
C THR A 169 -1.18 7.87 -18.15
N SER A 170 0.13 7.65 -18.00
CA SER A 170 0.99 7.14 -19.07
C SER A 170 1.45 5.72 -18.77
N SER A 171 1.77 4.95 -19.78
CA SER A 171 2.32 3.60 -19.65
C SER A 171 3.38 3.40 -20.74
N GLY A 172 4.51 2.81 -20.35
CA GLY A 172 5.64 2.59 -21.24
C GLY A 172 6.45 3.86 -21.54
N ASP A 173 7.43 3.71 -22.38
CA ASP A 173 8.22 4.79 -22.98
C ASP A 173 7.51 5.42 -24.20
N GLU A 174 8.24 6.18 -24.99
CA GLU A 174 7.75 6.83 -26.21
C GLU A 174 7.28 5.85 -27.31
N ASN A 175 7.72 4.58 -27.24
CA ASN A 175 7.31 3.50 -28.14
C ASN A 175 6.19 2.65 -27.54
N GLY A 176 5.80 2.90 -26.30
CA GLY A 176 4.85 2.09 -25.54
C GLY A 176 5.48 0.87 -24.85
N ASP A 177 6.80 0.75 -24.86
CA ASP A 177 7.50 -0.37 -24.25
C ASP A 177 7.61 -0.19 -22.73
N ASN A 178 7.18 -1.20 -21.99
CA ASN A 178 7.32 -1.25 -20.55
C ASN A 178 8.65 -1.90 -20.15
N GLN A 179 9.03 -1.71 -18.87
CA GLN A 179 10.18 -2.38 -18.31
C GLN A 179 10.07 -3.90 -18.49
N VAL A 180 11.17 -4.55 -18.86
CA VAL A 180 11.23 -6.00 -19.03
C VAL A 180 10.90 -6.73 -17.75
N SER A 181 10.18 -7.85 -17.88
CA SER A 181 9.87 -8.72 -16.76
C SER A 181 11.08 -9.54 -16.36
N SER A 182 11.25 -9.77 -15.06
CA SER A 182 12.26 -10.67 -14.51
C SER A 182 11.64 -11.61 -13.48
N LEU A 183 12.16 -12.82 -13.39
CA LEU A 183 11.80 -13.78 -12.37
C LEU A 183 12.83 -13.71 -11.24
N ARG A 184 12.36 -13.60 -10.01
CA ARG A 184 13.18 -13.73 -8.80
C ARG A 184 12.75 -14.95 -8.00
N PHE A 185 13.73 -15.59 -7.37
CA PHE A 185 13.50 -16.71 -6.46
C PHE A 185 14.62 -16.75 -5.41
N ILE A 186 14.34 -17.37 -4.30
CA ILE A 186 15.31 -17.57 -3.23
C ILE A 186 15.78 -19.02 -3.30
N MET A 187 17.08 -19.23 -3.27
CA MET A 187 17.70 -20.54 -3.14
C MET A 187 18.39 -20.63 -1.79
N GLY A 188 18.27 -21.79 -1.15
CA GLY A 188 18.96 -22.12 0.09
C GLY A 188 19.72 -23.43 -0.02
N GLY A 189 20.60 -23.71 0.97
CA GLY A 189 21.39 -24.96 0.99
C GLY A 189 22.45 -25.05 -0.11
N ILE A 190 22.99 -23.91 -0.52
CA ILE A 190 24.11 -23.84 -1.48
C ILE A 190 25.39 -23.59 -0.67
N ASP A 191 26.36 -24.47 -0.84
CA ASP A 191 27.72 -24.35 -0.25
C ASP A 191 28.62 -23.49 -1.16
#